data_a6c01c1b74365b68eb9d806d228e47e4
#
_entry.id   a6c01c1b74365b68eb9d806d228e47e4
#
_cell.length_a   1.000
_cell.length_b   1.000
_cell.length_c   1.000
_cell.angle_alpha   90.00
_cell.angle_beta   90.00
_cell.angle_gamma   90.00
#
_symmetry.space_group_name_H-M   'P 1'
#
loop_
_entity.id
_entity.type
_entity.pdbx_description
1 polymer ?
#
loop_
_entity_poly.entity_id
_entity_poly.type
_entity_poly.pdbx_seq_one_letter_code
_entity_poly.pdbx_strand_id
1 'polypeptide(L)'
;MTTQTTALDAYLARAAAIHIKLQETGGLRRALFHKAYNACKPLAEKQRSAWSAADKLTFAASYWLVFRALQNFIGLRNAHVALTGAAPIPPDVVRFFRVLGVPLIEVYGLTESTGMVTGHELDRVSVGTVGIPTQGVQWRIAQGSDDDMGGEFQIKGDMVFAGYYKSPEATAQSIQDGWLHTGDVVRLVDGQIKIVDRLKDIMITAGGKNLTPSEIENTMKASPYIKECVIVAEGRKFVGALVMIDMETVGKWAEARRIAFTHFRSLVETPEVRQLIDAEIASGNAKLAQVAQIRKFHMLTKELDHDDGEVTATMKVRRSSIYKTYAAEIEALYR
;
A
#
# COMPACT_ATOMS: atom_id res chain seq x y z
N MET A 1 -18.31 -14.16 -11.84
CA MET A 1 -17.12 -13.51 -12.46
C MET A 1 -15.97 -13.62 -11.47
N THR A 2 -14.86 -14.23 -11.83
CA THR A 2 -13.66 -14.29 -10.98
C THR A 2 -13.04 -12.89 -10.91
N THR A 3 -13.16 -12.24 -9.77
CA THR A 3 -12.45 -10.99 -9.47
C THR A 3 -10.96 -11.22 -9.71
N GLN A 4 -10.36 -10.47 -10.63
CA GLN A 4 -8.91 -10.52 -10.83
C GLN A 4 -8.24 -9.91 -9.60
N THR A 5 -7.78 -10.77 -8.72
CA THR A 5 -7.01 -10.38 -7.52
C THR A 5 -5.68 -9.79 -7.96
N THR A 6 -5.40 -8.54 -7.58
CA THR A 6 -4.10 -7.92 -7.88
C THR A 6 -2.99 -8.58 -7.06
N ALA A 7 -1.72 -8.41 -7.47
CA ALA A 7 -0.59 -8.90 -6.67
C ALA A 7 -0.60 -8.29 -5.25
N LEU A 8 -0.97 -7.02 -5.12
CA LEU A 8 -1.14 -6.34 -3.84
C LEU A 8 -2.17 -7.05 -2.96
N ASP A 9 -3.40 -7.27 -3.47
CA ASP A 9 -4.48 -7.93 -2.71
C ASP A 9 -4.06 -9.32 -2.25
N ALA A 10 -3.34 -10.05 -3.12
CA ALA A 10 -2.83 -11.37 -2.78
C ALA A 10 -1.83 -11.35 -1.61
N TYR A 11 -0.97 -10.31 -1.50
CA TYR A 11 -0.07 -10.16 -0.36
C TYR A 11 -0.79 -9.67 0.90
N LEU A 12 -1.72 -8.72 0.77
CA LEU A 12 -2.55 -8.26 1.89
C LEU A 12 -3.36 -9.42 2.48
N ALA A 13 -4.03 -10.21 1.63
CA ALA A 13 -4.78 -11.39 2.07
C ALA A 13 -3.90 -12.43 2.77
N ARG A 14 -2.68 -12.67 2.28
CA ARG A 14 -1.73 -13.58 2.94
C ARG A 14 -1.25 -13.05 4.29
N ALA A 15 -0.99 -11.76 4.40
CA ALA A 15 -0.63 -11.12 5.67
C ALA A 15 -1.79 -11.23 6.68
N ALA A 16 -3.02 -10.93 6.25
CA ALA A 16 -4.23 -11.08 7.05
C ALA A 16 -4.44 -12.54 7.50
N ALA A 17 -4.27 -13.52 6.60
CA ALA A 17 -4.39 -14.94 6.93
C ALA A 17 -3.39 -15.39 8.01
N ILE A 18 -2.14 -14.90 7.97
CA ILE A 18 -1.17 -15.14 9.04
C ILE A 18 -1.65 -14.50 10.35
N HIS A 19 -2.14 -13.26 10.30
CA HIS A 19 -2.63 -12.55 11.47
C HIS A 19 -3.80 -13.30 12.15
N ILE A 20 -4.79 -13.73 11.37
CA ILE A 20 -5.91 -14.55 11.84
C ILE A 20 -5.40 -15.85 12.46
N LYS A 21 -4.52 -16.56 11.76
CA LYS A 21 -3.92 -17.81 12.24
C LYS A 21 -3.20 -17.66 13.57
N LEU A 22 -2.53 -16.53 13.78
CA LEU A 22 -1.87 -16.21 15.04
C LEU A 22 -2.87 -15.92 16.17
N GLN A 23 -4.02 -15.31 15.87
CA GLN A 23 -5.08 -15.09 16.86
C GLN A 23 -5.70 -16.40 17.34
N GLU A 24 -5.91 -17.37 16.43
CA GLU A 24 -6.42 -18.72 16.74
C GLU A 24 -5.42 -19.59 17.46
N THR A 25 -4.14 -19.22 17.45
CA THR A 25 -3.06 -20.04 18.00
C THR A 25 -2.88 -19.81 19.50
N GLY A 26 -2.57 -20.87 20.24
CA GLY A 26 -2.32 -20.79 21.69
C GLY A 26 -1.21 -19.79 22.07
N GLY A 27 -1.29 -19.22 23.27
CA GLY A 27 -0.45 -18.10 23.72
C GLY A 27 1.07 -18.34 23.57
N LEU A 28 1.56 -19.56 23.82
CA LEU A 28 2.98 -19.88 23.67
C LEU A 28 3.48 -19.74 22.22
N ARG A 29 2.74 -20.26 21.25
CA ARG A 29 3.14 -20.17 19.84
C ARG A 29 3.07 -18.73 19.34
N ARG A 30 2.08 -17.97 19.78
CA ARG A 30 1.96 -16.53 19.48
C ARG A 30 3.13 -15.74 20.08
N ALA A 31 3.50 -15.99 21.34
CA ALA A 31 4.66 -15.37 21.97
C ALA A 31 5.97 -15.71 21.24
N LEU A 32 6.15 -16.96 20.81
CA LEU A 32 7.30 -17.40 20.03
C LEU A 32 7.38 -16.68 18.68
N PHE A 33 6.24 -16.50 17.98
CA PHE A 33 6.18 -15.72 16.75
C PHE A 33 6.64 -14.28 16.98
N HIS A 34 6.06 -13.58 17.98
CA HIS A 34 6.43 -12.19 18.25
C HIS A 34 7.91 -12.03 18.62
N LYS A 35 8.45 -12.97 19.38
CA LYS A 35 9.89 -12.98 19.73
C LYS A 35 10.76 -13.16 18.49
N ALA A 36 10.46 -14.14 17.64
CA ALA A 36 11.19 -14.38 16.39
C ALA A 36 11.06 -13.21 15.42
N TYR A 37 9.85 -12.67 15.25
CA TYR A 37 9.58 -11.52 14.39
C TYR A 37 10.36 -10.28 14.83
N ASN A 38 10.29 -9.91 16.12
CA ASN A 38 10.98 -8.75 16.64
C ASN A 38 12.52 -8.90 16.57
N ALA A 39 13.05 -10.10 16.78
CA ALA A 39 14.48 -10.37 16.64
C ALA A 39 14.96 -10.23 15.18
N CYS A 40 14.13 -10.59 14.20
CA CYS A 40 14.48 -10.54 12.78
C CYS A 40 14.04 -9.22 12.09
N LYS A 41 13.24 -8.38 12.74
CA LYS A 41 12.76 -7.11 12.16
C LYS A 41 13.90 -6.20 11.67
N PRO A 42 15.02 -5.99 12.40
CA PRO A 42 16.15 -5.21 11.91
C PRO A 42 16.84 -5.81 10.68
N LEU A 43 16.71 -7.12 10.46
CA LEU A 43 17.36 -7.82 9.36
C LEU A 43 16.63 -7.63 8.03
N ALA A 44 15.34 -7.24 8.05
CA ALA A 44 14.53 -7.05 6.86
C ALA A 44 15.05 -5.92 5.93
N GLU A 45 15.70 -4.92 6.52
CA GLU A 45 16.27 -3.76 5.81
C GLU A 45 17.79 -3.85 5.66
N LYS A 46 18.42 -4.84 6.29
CA LYS A 46 19.85 -5.06 6.21
C LYS A 46 20.19 -5.95 5.02
N GLN A 47 21.17 -5.55 4.22
CA GLN A 47 21.68 -6.39 3.13
C GLN A 47 22.14 -7.75 3.69
N ARG A 48 21.76 -8.84 3.04
CA ARG A 48 22.14 -10.20 3.49
C ARG A 48 23.66 -10.41 3.50
N SER A 49 24.39 -9.78 2.58
CA SER A 49 25.85 -9.77 2.55
C SER A 49 26.47 -9.14 3.80
N ALA A 50 25.78 -8.17 4.43
CA ALA A 50 26.21 -7.49 5.64
C ALA A 50 25.75 -8.15 6.95
N TRP A 51 25.11 -9.34 6.87
CA TRP A 51 24.69 -10.08 8.06
C TRP A 51 25.87 -10.69 8.79
N SER A 52 25.98 -10.38 10.09
CA SER A 52 26.93 -11.03 11.00
C SER A 52 26.60 -12.51 11.20
N ALA A 53 27.52 -13.27 11.80
CA ALA A 53 27.26 -14.65 12.19
C ALA A 53 26.07 -14.76 13.16
N ALA A 54 25.93 -13.81 14.08
CA ALA A 54 24.80 -13.74 15.01
C ALA A 54 23.47 -13.47 14.29
N ASP A 55 23.45 -12.56 13.28
CA ASP A 55 22.26 -12.30 12.45
C ASP A 55 21.80 -13.58 11.72
N LYS A 56 22.75 -14.28 11.10
CA LYS A 56 22.49 -15.55 10.38
C LYS A 56 21.94 -16.62 11.30
N LEU A 57 22.49 -16.77 12.49
CA LEU A 57 22.04 -17.72 13.49
C LEU A 57 20.62 -17.38 14.00
N THR A 58 20.40 -16.10 14.33
CA THR A 58 19.08 -15.60 14.77
C THR A 58 18.01 -15.85 13.73
N PHE A 59 18.31 -15.54 12.46
CA PHE A 59 17.39 -15.79 11.37
C PHE A 59 17.16 -17.30 11.16
N ALA A 60 18.21 -18.12 11.15
CA ALA A 60 18.11 -19.57 10.97
C ALA A 60 17.25 -20.21 12.06
N ALA A 61 17.46 -19.85 13.32
CA ALA A 61 16.64 -20.34 14.43
C ALA A 61 15.16 -19.91 14.27
N SER A 62 14.91 -18.65 13.98
CA SER A 62 13.56 -18.12 13.75
C SER A 62 12.88 -18.78 12.55
N TYR A 63 13.63 -19.01 11.48
CA TYR A 63 13.14 -19.69 10.27
C TYR A 63 12.68 -21.13 10.56
N TRP A 64 13.53 -21.94 11.18
CA TRP A 64 13.19 -23.34 11.44
C TRP A 64 12.08 -23.50 12.48
N LEU A 65 12.05 -22.66 13.51
CA LEU A 65 11.06 -22.75 14.58
C LEU A 65 9.69 -22.18 14.19
N VAL A 66 9.65 -21.13 13.32
CA VAL A 66 8.43 -20.36 13.07
C VAL A 66 8.19 -20.07 11.59
N PHE A 67 9.15 -19.41 10.91
CA PHE A 67 8.86 -18.78 9.62
C PHE A 67 8.66 -19.79 8.50
N ARG A 68 9.36 -20.92 8.54
CA ARG A 68 9.21 -22.01 7.57
C ARG A 68 7.78 -22.53 7.51
N ALA A 69 7.13 -22.70 8.65
CA ALA A 69 5.74 -23.15 8.71
C ALA A 69 4.78 -22.11 8.14
N LEU A 70 5.01 -20.81 8.44
CA LEU A 70 4.21 -19.71 7.91
C LEU A 70 4.41 -19.54 6.41
N GLN A 71 5.65 -19.57 5.92
CA GLN A 71 5.92 -19.52 4.48
C GLN A 71 5.25 -20.67 3.71
N ASN A 72 5.24 -21.88 4.30
CA ASN A 72 4.56 -23.02 3.72
C ASN A 72 3.04 -22.81 3.71
N PHE A 73 2.48 -22.29 4.79
CA PHE A 73 1.04 -22.00 4.91
C PHE A 73 0.55 -20.99 3.86
N ILE A 74 1.33 -19.96 3.57
CA ILE A 74 1.00 -18.94 2.55
C ILE A 74 1.47 -19.32 1.13
N GLY A 75 2.10 -20.47 0.94
CA GLY A 75 2.57 -20.95 -0.37
C GLY A 75 3.82 -20.27 -0.91
N LEU A 76 4.59 -19.54 -0.10
CA LEU A 76 5.78 -18.76 -0.53
C LEU A 76 7.11 -19.36 -0.07
N ARG A 77 7.12 -20.59 0.45
CA ARG A 77 8.34 -21.23 0.96
C ARG A 77 9.47 -21.41 -0.07
N ASN A 78 9.09 -21.69 -1.30
CA ASN A 78 10.04 -21.95 -2.39
C ASN A 78 10.15 -20.77 -3.35
N ALA A 79 9.66 -19.59 -2.96
CA ALA A 79 9.80 -18.38 -3.77
C ALA A 79 11.26 -17.90 -3.75
N HIS A 80 11.88 -17.82 -4.93
CA HIS A 80 13.22 -17.24 -5.12
C HIS A 80 13.14 -15.73 -5.32
N VAL A 81 12.03 -15.26 -5.91
CA VAL A 81 11.67 -13.86 -6.10
C VAL A 81 10.15 -13.73 -5.90
N ALA A 82 9.74 -12.69 -5.23
CA ALA A 82 8.34 -12.32 -5.11
C ALA A 82 8.21 -10.83 -5.49
N LEU A 83 7.36 -10.53 -6.46
CA LEU A 83 7.20 -9.19 -7.02
C LEU A 83 5.84 -8.62 -6.64
N THR A 84 5.83 -7.34 -6.32
CA THR A 84 4.60 -6.54 -6.23
C THR A 84 4.79 -5.25 -7.02
N GLY A 85 3.72 -4.78 -7.65
CA GLY A 85 3.72 -3.57 -8.46
C GLY A 85 2.32 -3.24 -8.93
N ALA A 86 2.19 -2.29 -9.85
CA ALA A 86 0.94 -1.76 -10.38
C ALA A 86 0.08 -0.97 -9.38
N ALA A 87 0.23 -1.16 -8.08
CA ALA A 87 -0.35 -0.34 -7.02
C ALA A 87 0.65 -0.24 -5.87
N PRO A 88 0.74 0.89 -5.17
CA PRO A 88 1.61 1.05 -4.02
C PRO A 88 1.25 0.05 -2.93
N ILE A 89 2.24 -0.65 -2.38
CA ILE A 89 2.06 -1.55 -1.24
C ILE A 89 2.48 -0.86 0.06
N PRO A 90 1.75 -1.03 1.17
CA PRO A 90 2.18 -0.50 2.45
C PRO A 90 3.58 -1.01 2.82
N PRO A 91 4.54 -0.12 3.18
CA PRO A 91 5.90 -0.51 3.53
C PRO A 91 5.97 -1.56 4.65
N ASP A 92 5.05 -1.48 5.61
CA ASP A 92 4.94 -2.45 6.70
C ASP A 92 4.61 -3.87 6.21
N VAL A 93 3.87 -4.00 5.11
CA VAL A 93 3.55 -5.31 4.49
C VAL A 93 4.80 -5.88 3.80
N VAL A 94 5.54 -5.06 3.06
CA VAL A 94 6.82 -5.51 2.46
C VAL A 94 7.78 -5.95 3.56
N ARG A 95 7.93 -5.13 4.61
CA ARG A 95 8.78 -5.45 5.78
C ARG A 95 8.35 -6.75 6.44
N PHE A 96 7.04 -6.95 6.62
CA PHE A 96 6.49 -8.17 7.21
C PHE A 96 6.95 -9.44 6.46
N PHE A 97 6.77 -9.48 5.13
CA PHE A 97 7.20 -10.62 4.32
C PHE A 97 8.71 -10.81 4.32
N ARG A 98 9.49 -9.73 4.28
CA ARG A 98 10.95 -9.80 4.34
C ARG A 98 11.47 -10.32 5.68
N VAL A 99 10.85 -9.92 6.80
CA VAL A 99 11.15 -10.49 8.13
C VAL A 99 10.92 -11.99 8.15
N LEU A 100 9.85 -12.48 7.51
CA LEU A 100 9.60 -13.91 7.37
C LEU A 100 10.59 -14.61 6.42
N GLY A 101 11.44 -13.86 5.69
CA GLY A 101 12.41 -14.40 4.75
C GLY A 101 11.90 -14.58 3.33
N VAL A 102 10.69 -14.09 3.01
CA VAL A 102 10.17 -14.02 1.64
C VAL A 102 10.89 -12.90 0.89
N PRO A 103 11.52 -13.16 -0.28
CA PRO A 103 12.26 -12.15 -1.04
C PRO A 103 11.32 -11.24 -1.84
N LEU A 104 10.43 -10.54 -1.12
CA LEU A 104 9.48 -9.60 -1.72
C LEU A 104 10.19 -8.31 -2.08
N ILE A 105 10.03 -7.86 -3.32
CA ILE A 105 10.47 -6.58 -3.84
C ILE A 105 9.33 -5.84 -4.51
N GLU A 106 9.35 -4.53 -4.40
CA GLU A 106 8.43 -3.65 -5.09
C GLU A 106 9.07 -3.20 -6.41
N VAL A 107 8.27 -3.19 -7.46
CA VAL A 107 8.66 -2.74 -8.80
C VAL A 107 7.67 -1.68 -9.27
N TYR A 108 8.15 -0.76 -10.11
CA TYR A 108 7.30 0.26 -10.70
C TYR A 108 7.39 0.21 -12.23
N GLY A 109 6.28 0.48 -12.86
CA GLY A 109 6.15 0.64 -14.29
C GLY A 109 4.74 0.98 -14.71
N LEU A 110 4.60 1.32 -15.98
CA LEU A 110 3.37 1.76 -16.61
C LEU A 110 3.11 0.92 -17.87
N THR A 111 1.88 0.89 -18.35
CA THR A 111 1.55 0.33 -19.65
C THR A 111 2.31 1.07 -20.76
N GLU A 112 2.45 2.38 -20.61
CA GLU A 112 3.17 3.28 -21.50
C GLU A 112 4.70 3.03 -21.54
N SER A 113 5.21 2.31 -20.55
CA SER A 113 6.62 1.88 -20.49
C SER A 113 6.80 0.39 -20.72
N THR A 114 5.81 -0.29 -21.29
CA THR A 114 5.84 -1.74 -21.57
C THR A 114 6.09 -2.61 -20.32
N GLY A 115 5.78 -2.09 -19.13
CA GLY A 115 5.92 -2.78 -17.86
C GLY A 115 6.95 -2.14 -16.92
N MET A 116 7.89 -2.96 -16.41
CA MET A 116 8.78 -2.57 -15.32
C MET A 116 9.86 -1.58 -15.76
N VAL A 117 9.89 -0.42 -15.12
CA VAL A 117 10.90 0.65 -15.32
C VAL A 117 11.91 0.67 -14.17
N THR A 118 11.47 0.39 -12.94
CA THR A 118 12.37 0.35 -11.79
C THR A 118 12.16 -0.94 -11.00
N GLY A 119 13.18 -1.35 -10.28
CA GLY A 119 13.13 -2.50 -9.40
C GLY A 119 14.28 -2.52 -8.40
N HIS A 120 14.16 -3.38 -7.39
CA HIS A 120 15.23 -3.60 -6.43
C HIS A 120 16.17 -4.72 -6.88
N GLU A 121 17.44 -4.58 -6.56
CA GLU A 121 18.32 -5.73 -6.42
C GLU A 121 17.90 -6.53 -5.19
N LEU A 122 17.84 -7.87 -5.30
CA LEU A 122 17.27 -8.74 -4.24
C LEU A 122 17.93 -8.59 -2.87
N ASP A 123 19.20 -8.25 -2.85
CA ASP A 123 20.00 -8.05 -1.64
C ASP A 123 20.08 -6.58 -1.19
N ARG A 124 19.62 -5.64 -2.02
CA ARG A 124 19.63 -4.19 -1.73
C ARG A 124 18.22 -3.60 -1.84
N VAL A 125 17.38 -3.89 -0.85
CA VAL A 125 16.00 -3.42 -0.82
C VAL A 125 15.82 -2.37 0.28
N SER A 126 15.44 -1.15 -0.09
CA SER A 126 14.95 -0.14 0.83
C SER A 126 13.41 -0.19 0.85
N VAL A 127 12.85 -0.58 1.97
CA VAL A 127 11.39 -0.70 2.11
C VAL A 127 10.72 0.65 1.95
N GLY A 128 9.69 0.71 1.10
CA GLY A 128 8.96 1.95 0.76
C GLY A 128 9.56 2.73 -0.41
N THR A 129 10.52 2.12 -1.12
CA THR A 129 10.99 2.59 -2.43
C THR A 129 10.67 1.54 -3.50
N VAL A 130 10.77 1.92 -4.76
CA VAL A 130 10.61 1.02 -5.91
C VAL A 130 11.95 0.68 -6.57
N GLY A 131 13.05 0.87 -5.84
CA GLY A 131 14.40 0.54 -6.29
C GLY A 131 15.00 1.57 -7.23
N ILE A 132 15.79 1.09 -8.18
CA ILE A 132 16.52 1.90 -9.17
C ILE A 132 15.97 1.63 -10.57
N PRO A 133 16.14 2.57 -11.53
CA PRO A 133 15.79 2.35 -12.92
C PRO A 133 16.52 1.14 -13.51
N THR A 134 15.81 0.37 -14.32
CA THR A 134 16.37 -0.79 -15.02
C THR A 134 17.38 -0.36 -16.10
N GLN A 135 18.26 -1.25 -16.48
CA GLN A 135 19.28 -0.98 -17.49
C GLN A 135 18.62 -0.56 -18.83
N GLY A 136 19.15 0.49 -19.45
CA GLY A 136 18.63 1.03 -20.72
C GLY A 136 17.58 2.13 -20.56
N VAL A 137 17.08 2.36 -19.35
CA VAL A 137 16.17 3.48 -19.06
C VAL A 137 16.97 4.76 -18.82
N GLN A 138 16.75 5.77 -19.66
CA GLN A 138 17.11 7.14 -19.33
C GLN A 138 16.00 7.72 -18.47
N TRP A 139 16.38 8.42 -17.41
CA TRP A 139 15.40 8.97 -16.47
C TRP A 139 15.85 10.32 -15.93
N ARG A 140 14.87 11.11 -15.50
CA ARG A 140 15.09 12.35 -14.79
C ARG A 140 13.90 12.65 -13.87
N ILE A 141 14.12 13.47 -12.86
CA ILE A 141 13.07 14.05 -12.03
C ILE A 141 12.95 15.50 -12.48
N ALA A 142 11.81 15.89 -13.02
CA ALA A 142 11.56 17.29 -13.35
C ALA A 142 11.52 18.10 -12.05
N GLN A 143 12.08 19.32 -12.06
CA GLN A 143 12.03 20.20 -10.90
C GLN A 143 10.58 20.48 -10.52
N GLY A 144 10.22 20.11 -9.29
CA GLY A 144 8.93 20.46 -8.68
C GLY A 144 8.95 21.87 -8.10
N SER A 145 7.78 22.37 -7.80
CA SER A 145 7.63 23.68 -7.13
C SER A 145 8.00 23.67 -5.64
N ASP A 146 8.26 22.48 -5.08
CA ASP A 146 8.55 22.25 -3.67
C ASP A 146 9.60 21.14 -3.55
N ASP A 147 10.81 21.47 -3.07
CA ASP A 147 11.95 20.53 -2.98
C ASP A 147 11.65 19.32 -2.07
N ASP A 148 10.78 19.47 -1.07
CA ASP A 148 10.40 18.38 -0.16
C ASP A 148 9.47 17.36 -0.79
N MET A 149 8.67 17.77 -1.79
CA MET A 149 7.72 16.89 -2.49
C MET A 149 8.38 16.06 -3.60
N GLY A 150 9.57 16.45 -4.09
CA GLY A 150 10.20 15.86 -5.26
C GLY A 150 9.67 16.44 -6.58
N GLY A 151 9.72 15.66 -7.65
CA GLY A 151 9.28 16.10 -8.97
C GLY A 151 8.71 14.98 -9.83
N GLU A 152 8.15 15.34 -10.97
CA GLU A 152 7.60 14.37 -11.90
C GLU A 152 8.69 13.44 -12.43
N PHE A 153 8.44 12.15 -12.36
CA PHE A 153 9.32 11.14 -12.94
C PHE A 153 9.14 11.09 -14.46
N GLN A 154 10.20 11.34 -15.19
CA GLN A 154 10.20 11.31 -16.64
C GLN A 154 11.20 10.27 -17.13
N ILE A 155 10.80 9.49 -18.13
CA ILE A 155 11.61 8.38 -18.66
C ILE A 155 11.70 8.45 -20.17
N LYS A 156 12.81 7.92 -20.71
CA LYS A 156 13.07 7.81 -22.14
C LYS A 156 13.82 6.52 -22.42
N GLY A 157 13.51 5.89 -23.54
CA GLY A 157 14.16 4.65 -24.00
C GLY A 157 13.24 3.82 -24.88
N ASP A 158 13.76 2.72 -25.39
CA ASP A 158 13.05 1.84 -26.33
C ASP A 158 11.82 1.14 -25.73
N MET A 159 11.71 1.12 -24.37
CA MET A 159 10.55 0.57 -23.68
C MET A 159 9.34 1.51 -23.71
N VAL A 160 9.51 2.79 -24.05
CA VAL A 160 8.39 3.74 -24.13
C VAL A 160 7.53 3.40 -25.34
N PHE A 161 6.22 3.34 -25.14
CA PHE A 161 5.24 3.03 -26.17
C PHE A 161 5.27 4.07 -27.34
N ALA A 162 4.76 3.68 -28.51
CA ALA A 162 4.69 4.57 -29.65
C ALA A 162 3.61 5.67 -29.50
N GLY A 163 2.63 5.45 -28.63
CA GLY A 163 1.53 6.39 -28.38
C GLY A 163 0.19 5.71 -28.16
N TYR A 164 -0.80 6.50 -27.85
CA TYR A 164 -2.19 6.05 -27.66
C TYR A 164 -2.89 5.85 -29.01
N TYR A 165 -3.50 4.70 -29.21
CA TYR A 165 -4.17 4.35 -30.47
C TYR A 165 -5.29 5.35 -30.79
N LYS A 166 -5.25 5.93 -31.99
CA LYS A 166 -6.19 6.96 -32.50
C LYS A 166 -6.34 8.19 -31.60
N SER A 167 -5.33 8.50 -30.77
CA SER A 167 -5.36 9.64 -29.84
C SER A 167 -4.03 10.41 -29.87
N PRO A 168 -3.75 11.11 -31.00
CA PRO A 168 -2.49 11.83 -31.18
C PRO A 168 -2.31 12.96 -30.16
N GLU A 169 -3.37 13.63 -29.76
CA GLU A 169 -3.33 14.71 -28.77
C GLU A 169 -2.89 14.20 -27.39
N ALA A 170 -3.47 13.08 -26.93
CA ALA A 170 -3.08 12.47 -25.67
C ALA A 170 -1.63 11.95 -25.73
N THR A 171 -1.21 11.45 -26.91
CA THR A 171 0.19 11.05 -27.13
C THR A 171 1.13 12.23 -27.00
N ALA A 172 0.84 13.36 -27.68
CA ALA A 172 1.65 14.56 -27.62
C ALA A 172 1.71 15.19 -26.22
N GLN A 173 0.65 15.06 -25.42
CA GLN A 173 0.65 15.47 -24.02
C GLN A 173 1.54 14.58 -23.14
N SER A 174 1.57 13.28 -23.41
CA SER A 174 2.30 12.31 -22.61
C SER A 174 3.78 12.17 -23.02
N ILE A 175 4.11 12.37 -24.30
CA ILE A 175 5.48 12.29 -24.82
C ILE A 175 5.88 13.66 -25.35
N GLN A 176 6.82 14.31 -24.67
CA GLN A 176 7.33 15.62 -25.05
C GLN A 176 8.86 15.54 -25.17
N ASP A 177 9.41 16.00 -26.29
CA ASP A 177 10.85 15.95 -26.59
C ASP A 177 11.48 14.55 -26.43
N GLY A 178 10.67 13.52 -26.68
CA GLY A 178 11.06 12.12 -26.55
C GLY A 178 11.09 11.61 -25.08
N TRP A 179 10.60 12.38 -24.14
CA TRP A 179 10.42 11.97 -22.73
C TRP A 179 8.97 11.64 -22.45
N LEU A 180 8.73 10.47 -21.87
CA LEU A 180 7.42 10.11 -21.33
C LEU A 180 7.24 10.80 -19.97
N HIS A 181 6.23 11.62 -19.87
CA HIS A 181 5.74 12.21 -18.65
C HIS A 181 4.84 11.20 -17.94
N THR A 182 5.34 10.60 -16.85
CA THR A 182 4.61 9.52 -16.18
C THR A 182 3.41 10.01 -15.39
N GLY A 183 3.40 11.29 -15.03
CA GLY A 183 2.42 11.88 -14.12
C GLY A 183 2.59 11.40 -12.67
N ASP A 184 3.66 10.68 -12.35
CA ASP A 184 3.97 10.22 -11.00
C ASP A 184 5.08 11.11 -10.42
N VAL A 185 4.85 11.63 -9.21
CA VAL A 185 5.83 12.42 -8.45
C VAL A 185 6.71 11.47 -7.66
N VAL A 186 8.00 11.66 -7.77
CA VAL A 186 9.00 10.81 -7.08
C VAL A 186 10.06 11.67 -6.38
N ARG A 187 10.72 11.06 -5.41
CA ARG A 187 11.96 11.58 -4.80
C ARG A 187 12.99 10.47 -4.64
N LEU A 188 14.24 10.85 -4.46
CA LEU A 188 15.30 9.91 -4.15
C LEU A 188 15.44 9.74 -2.64
N VAL A 189 15.51 8.48 -2.21
CA VAL A 189 15.81 8.10 -0.83
C VAL A 189 16.95 7.06 -0.89
N ASP A 190 18.09 7.38 -0.34
CA ASP A 190 19.30 6.53 -0.37
C ASP A 190 19.67 6.05 -1.79
N GLY A 191 19.47 6.93 -2.79
CA GLY A 191 19.74 6.65 -4.20
C GLY A 191 18.72 5.74 -4.87
N GLN A 192 17.61 5.44 -4.22
CA GLN A 192 16.48 4.69 -4.78
C GLN A 192 15.26 5.59 -4.96
N ILE A 193 14.42 5.25 -5.92
CA ILE A 193 13.20 6.00 -6.24
C ILE A 193 12.11 5.66 -5.23
N LYS A 194 11.58 6.67 -4.55
CA LYS A 194 10.34 6.61 -3.76
C LYS A 194 9.25 7.31 -4.54
N ILE A 195 8.17 6.60 -4.85
CA ILE A 195 6.96 7.22 -5.38
C ILE A 195 6.28 7.98 -4.24
N VAL A 196 5.97 9.23 -4.50
CA VAL A 196 5.28 10.11 -3.55
C VAL A 196 3.79 10.02 -3.77
N ASP A 197 3.32 10.38 -4.97
CA ASP A 197 1.92 10.26 -5.40
C ASP A 197 1.79 10.52 -6.90
N ARG A 198 0.57 10.45 -7.42
CA ARG A 198 0.22 11.00 -8.73
C ARG A 198 0.16 12.52 -8.68
N LEU A 199 0.73 13.19 -9.67
CA LEU A 199 0.75 14.66 -9.74
C LEU A 199 -0.66 15.27 -9.61
N LYS A 200 -1.65 14.65 -10.27
CA LYS A 200 -3.06 15.07 -10.25
C LYS A 200 -3.83 14.71 -8.97
N ASP A 201 -3.27 13.82 -8.15
CA ASP A 201 -3.94 13.33 -6.95
C ASP A 201 -3.39 14.01 -5.67
N ILE A 202 -2.31 14.78 -5.79
CA ILE A 202 -1.79 15.63 -4.69
C ILE A 202 -2.87 16.62 -4.31
N MET A 203 -3.17 16.72 -3.02
CA MET A 203 -4.20 17.58 -2.47
C MET A 203 -3.61 18.78 -1.77
N ILE A 204 -4.26 19.94 -1.90
CA ILE A 204 -3.89 21.16 -1.19
C ILE A 204 -4.98 21.45 -0.15
N THR A 205 -4.62 21.43 1.12
CA THR A 205 -5.56 21.78 2.20
C THR A 205 -5.94 23.25 2.17
N ALA A 206 -7.02 23.64 2.86
CA ALA A 206 -7.41 25.05 3.01
C ALA A 206 -6.30 25.92 3.64
N GLY A 207 -5.37 25.33 4.37
CA GLY A 207 -4.18 25.99 4.92
C GLY A 207 -2.98 26.04 3.97
N GLY A 208 -3.14 25.68 2.69
CA GLY A 208 -2.06 25.70 1.68
C GLY A 208 -1.01 24.61 1.86
N LYS A 209 -1.29 23.54 2.62
CA LYS A 209 -0.36 22.42 2.80
C LYS A 209 -0.61 21.35 1.75
N ASN A 210 0.45 20.96 1.05
CA ASN A 210 0.42 19.82 0.13
C ASN A 210 0.34 18.52 0.93
N LEU A 211 -0.55 17.63 0.49
CA LEU A 211 -0.75 16.29 1.06
C LEU A 211 -0.67 15.24 -0.05
N THR A 212 -0.11 14.12 0.30
CA THR A 212 -0.01 12.92 -0.53
C THR A 212 -1.01 11.88 -0.04
N PRO A 213 -2.22 11.81 -0.62
CA PRO A 213 -3.25 10.89 -0.18
C PRO A 213 -2.79 9.44 -0.13
N SER A 214 -2.02 9.00 -1.13
CA SER A 214 -1.55 7.62 -1.21
C SER A 214 -0.70 7.19 -0.01
N GLU A 215 0.13 8.08 0.55
CA GLU A 215 0.92 7.77 1.74
C GLU A 215 0.03 7.54 2.97
N ILE A 216 -0.99 8.38 3.13
CA ILE A 216 -1.95 8.26 4.24
C ILE A 216 -2.80 7.00 4.07
N GLU A 217 -3.37 6.78 2.89
CA GLU A 217 -4.20 5.62 2.55
C GLU A 217 -3.44 4.30 2.76
N ASN A 218 -2.19 4.22 2.28
CA ASN A 218 -1.36 3.04 2.45
C ASN A 218 -0.98 2.78 3.91
N THR A 219 -0.80 3.84 4.70
CA THR A 219 -0.55 3.71 6.14
C THR A 219 -1.76 3.08 6.84
N MET A 220 -2.98 3.46 6.47
CA MET A 220 -4.21 2.89 7.02
C MET A 220 -4.44 1.46 6.53
N LYS A 221 -4.21 1.18 5.24
CA LYS A 221 -4.34 -0.17 4.64
C LYS A 221 -3.28 -1.18 5.12
N ALA A 222 -2.28 -0.76 5.87
CA ALA A 222 -1.40 -1.68 6.59
C ALA A 222 -2.13 -2.45 7.72
N SER A 223 -3.28 -1.94 8.19
CA SER A 223 -4.17 -2.67 9.11
C SER A 223 -4.90 -3.80 8.38
N PRO A 224 -4.96 -5.03 8.93
CA PRO A 224 -5.70 -6.13 8.34
C PRO A 224 -7.22 -5.93 8.38
N TYR A 225 -7.71 -4.96 9.12
CA TYR A 225 -9.14 -4.67 9.28
C TYR A 225 -9.66 -3.62 8.30
N ILE A 226 -8.75 -2.87 7.66
CA ILE A 226 -9.07 -1.81 6.70
C ILE A 226 -8.74 -2.30 5.29
N LYS A 227 -9.77 -2.53 4.47
CA LYS A 227 -9.59 -2.94 3.08
C LYS A 227 -9.30 -1.76 2.16
N GLU A 228 -10.01 -0.64 2.37
CA GLU A 228 -9.78 0.59 1.60
C GLU A 228 -9.95 1.83 2.48
N CYS A 229 -9.17 2.83 2.16
CA CYS A 229 -9.23 4.14 2.78
C CYS A 229 -9.13 5.19 1.68
N VAL A 230 -10.09 6.10 1.59
CA VAL A 230 -10.11 7.17 0.59
C VAL A 230 -10.04 8.50 1.30
N ILE A 231 -8.93 9.20 1.11
CA ILE A 231 -8.68 10.50 1.76
C ILE A 231 -9.48 11.61 1.10
N VAL A 232 -10.02 12.48 1.94
CA VAL A 232 -10.70 13.73 1.55
C VAL A 232 -9.97 14.88 2.26
N ALA A 233 -9.30 15.75 1.49
CA ALA A 233 -8.54 16.85 2.08
C ALA A 233 -8.47 18.11 1.17
N GLU A 234 -8.78 17.98 -0.13
CA GLU A 234 -8.69 19.10 -1.09
C GLU A 234 -9.57 20.28 -0.65
N GLY A 235 -8.94 21.43 -0.43
CA GLY A 235 -9.60 22.65 0.06
C GLY A 235 -10.22 22.54 1.46
N ARG A 236 -9.94 21.47 2.22
CA ARG A 236 -10.55 21.21 3.54
C ARG A 236 -9.65 21.65 4.69
N LYS A 237 -10.27 21.95 5.86
CA LYS A 237 -9.56 22.40 7.06
C LYS A 237 -8.73 21.33 7.74
N PHE A 238 -9.07 20.06 7.52
CA PHE A 238 -8.38 18.88 8.06
C PHE A 238 -8.59 17.68 7.15
N VAL A 239 -7.80 16.62 7.36
CA VAL A 239 -7.91 15.37 6.62
C VAL A 239 -9.10 14.56 7.13
N GLY A 240 -10.06 14.30 6.25
CA GLY A 240 -11.14 13.35 6.44
C GLY A 240 -10.87 12.07 5.65
N ALA A 241 -11.59 10.99 5.96
CA ALA A 241 -11.50 9.73 5.23
C ALA A 241 -12.85 9.02 5.10
N LEU A 242 -12.99 8.29 3.99
CA LEU A 242 -13.98 7.22 3.84
C LEU A 242 -13.24 5.90 4.03
N VAL A 243 -13.73 5.03 4.91
CA VAL A 243 -13.05 3.78 5.29
C VAL A 243 -13.95 2.59 5.00
N MET A 244 -13.43 1.63 4.26
CA MET A 244 -14.07 0.34 4.03
C MET A 244 -13.35 -0.74 4.84
N ILE A 245 -14.11 -1.50 5.62
CA ILE A 245 -13.56 -2.62 6.39
C ILE A 245 -13.29 -3.83 5.50
N ASP A 246 -12.36 -4.69 5.93
CA ASP A 246 -12.22 -6.04 5.36
C ASP A 246 -13.25 -6.97 5.98
N MET A 247 -14.27 -7.34 5.22
CA MET A 247 -15.40 -8.15 5.68
C MET A 247 -14.96 -9.49 6.28
N GLU A 248 -13.99 -10.15 5.67
CA GLU A 248 -13.54 -11.46 6.13
C GLU A 248 -12.79 -11.36 7.47
N THR A 249 -11.87 -10.42 7.57
CA THR A 249 -11.04 -10.26 8.77
C THR A 249 -11.84 -9.71 9.95
N VAL A 250 -12.67 -8.67 9.69
CA VAL A 250 -13.52 -8.09 10.74
C VAL A 250 -14.64 -9.05 11.15
N GLY A 251 -15.20 -9.81 10.20
CA GLY A 251 -16.19 -10.86 10.49
C GLY A 251 -15.64 -11.93 11.43
N LYS A 252 -14.47 -12.49 11.15
CA LYS A 252 -13.78 -13.45 12.03
C LYS A 252 -13.44 -12.84 13.40
N TRP A 253 -13.04 -11.58 13.43
CA TRP A 253 -12.79 -10.86 14.68
C TRP A 253 -14.06 -10.69 15.51
N ALA A 254 -15.20 -10.40 14.89
CA ALA A 254 -16.52 -10.28 15.54
C ALA A 254 -17.03 -11.62 16.05
N GLU A 255 -16.96 -12.69 15.23
CA GLU A 255 -17.32 -14.06 15.60
C GLU A 255 -16.54 -14.53 16.85
N ALA A 256 -15.23 -14.31 16.88
CA ALA A 256 -14.39 -14.66 18.04
C ALA A 256 -14.82 -13.95 19.34
N ARG A 257 -15.53 -12.85 19.22
CA ARG A 257 -16.07 -12.04 20.34
C ARG A 257 -17.57 -12.24 20.59
N ARG A 258 -18.19 -13.15 19.80
CA ARG A 258 -19.63 -13.43 19.86
C ARG A 258 -20.49 -12.21 19.55
N ILE A 259 -20.00 -11.31 18.69
CA ILE A 259 -20.74 -10.16 18.18
C ILE A 259 -21.60 -10.66 17.01
N ALA A 260 -22.93 -10.49 17.13
CA ALA A 260 -23.87 -10.93 16.12
C ALA A 260 -23.92 -9.93 14.95
N PHE A 261 -23.81 -10.43 13.73
CA PHE A 261 -24.03 -9.68 12.50
C PHE A 261 -24.60 -10.62 11.42
N THR A 262 -25.22 -10.07 10.40
CA THR A 262 -25.84 -10.87 9.31
C THR A 262 -25.28 -10.52 7.94
N HIS A 263 -24.84 -9.30 7.74
CA HIS A 263 -24.32 -8.81 6.46
C HIS A 263 -23.35 -7.63 6.71
N PHE A 264 -22.69 -7.16 5.65
CA PHE A 264 -21.66 -6.11 5.72
C PHE A 264 -22.12 -4.88 6.53
N ARG A 265 -23.29 -4.32 6.17
CA ARG A 265 -23.82 -3.13 6.84
C ARG A 265 -24.02 -3.32 8.33
N SER A 266 -24.66 -4.45 8.74
CA SER A 266 -24.89 -4.72 10.15
C SER A 266 -23.59 -4.88 10.95
N LEU A 267 -22.52 -5.40 10.30
CA LEU A 267 -21.20 -5.49 10.90
C LEU A 267 -20.58 -4.10 11.10
N VAL A 268 -20.63 -3.24 10.06
CA VAL A 268 -20.10 -1.86 10.11
C VAL A 268 -20.81 -1.00 11.17
N GLU A 269 -22.14 -1.15 11.33
CA GLU A 269 -22.94 -0.38 12.29
C GLU A 269 -22.76 -0.81 13.74
N THR A 270 -21.97 -1.88 13.98
CA THR A 270 -21.70 -2.40 15.34
C THR A 270 -20.75 -1.46 16.09
N PRO A 271 -21.09 -1.05 17.34
CA PRO A 271 -20.23 -0.13 18.10
C PRO A 271 -18.82 -0.65 18.36
N GLU A 272 -18.67 -1.96 18.56
CA GLU A 272 -17.38 -2.62 18.77
C GLU A 272 -16.50 -2.57 17.54
N VAL A 273 -17.08 -2.70 16.34
CA VAL A 273 -16.36 -2.55 15.08
C VAL A 273 -15.94 -1.10 14.89
N ARG A 274 -16.81 -0.14 15.24
CA ARG A 274 -16.42 1.27 15.23
C ARG A 274 -15.21 1.53 16.12
N GLN A 275 -15.19 1.00 17.35
CA GLN A 275 -14.06 1.13 18.28
C GLN A 275 -12.79 0.46 17.73
N LEU A 276 -12.93 -0.71 17.09
CA LEU A 276 -11.80 -1.36 16.42
C LEU A 276 -11.18 -0.43 15.37
N ILE A 277 -11.99 0.12 14.48
CA ILE A 277 -11.50 0.99 13.41
C ILE A 277 -10.96 2.33 13.96
N ASP A 278 -11.56 2.90 15.00
CA ASP A 278 -11.02 4.09 15.69
C ASP A 278 -9.60 3.81 16.23
N ALA A 279 -9.36 2.63 16.81
CA ALA A 279 -8.04 2.23 17.30
C ALA A 279 -7.02 2.03 16.15
N GLU A 280 -7.44 1.44 15.04
CA GLU A 280 -6.58 1.25 13.85
C GLU A 280 -6.21 2.59 13.21
N ILE A 281 -7.17 3.52 13.07
CA ILE A 281 -6.91 4.88 12.57
C ILE A 281 -5.95 5.63 13.52
N ALA A 282 -6.14 5.51 14.83
CA ALA A 282 -5.22 6.13 15.80
C ALA A 282 -3.80 5.55 15.68
N SER A 283 -3.67 4.23 15.50
CA SER A 283 -2.38 3.55 15.28
C SER A 283 -1.71 3.99 13.99
N GLY A 284 -2.48 4.15 12.91
CA GLY A 284 -1.98 4.68 11.63
C GLY A 284 -1.55 6.14 11.77
N ASN A 285 -2.37 6.98 12.40
CA ASN A 285 -2.07 8.40 12.64
C ASN A 285 -0.77 8.61 13.43
N ALA A 286 -0.44 7.72 14.36
CA ALA A 286 0.81 7.80 15.12
C ALA A 286 2.08 7.71 14.25
N LYS A 287 1.96 7.19 13.03
CA LYS A 287 3.05 7.08 12.04
C LYS A 287 3.13 8.28 11.07
N LEU A 288 2.11 9.15 11.09
CA LEU A 288 1.95 10.27 10.15
C LEU A 288 2.30 11.62 10.82
N ALA A 289 2.80 12.54 10.00
CA ALA A 289 2.94 13.93 10.41
C ALA A 289 1.56 14.51 10.81
N GLN A 290 1.54 15.44 11.77
CA GLN A 290 0.29 15.99 12.35
C GLN A 290 -0.68 16.54 11.30
N VAL A 291 -0.16 17.15 10.23
CA VAL A 291 -0.97 17.72 9.14
C VAL A 291 -1.64 16.64 8.29
N ALA A 292 -1.07 15.45 8.23
CA ALA A 292 -1.55 14.31 7.44
C ALA A 292 -2.47 13.36 8.23
N GLN A 293 -2.65 13.61 9.53
CA GLN A 293 -3.48 12.75 10.38
C GLN A 293 -4.96 12.89 10.08
N ILE A 294 -5.65 11.75 9.93
CA ILE A 294 -7.11 11.69 9.76
C ILE A 294 -7.78 12.17 11.05
N ARG A 295 -8.60 13.21 10.96
CA ARG A 295 -9.32 13.79 12.10
C ARG A 295 -10.73 13.25 12.26
N LYS A 296 -11.41 12.98 11.15
CA LYS A 296 -12.73 12.37 11.12
C LYS A 296 -12.79 11.37 9.98
N PHE A 297 -13.56 10.32 10.15
CA PHE A 297 -13.81 9.37 9.07
C PHE A 297 -15.25 8.86 9.11
N HIS A 298 -15.71 8.40 7.94
CA HIS A 298 -16.97 7.72 7.75
C HIS A 298 -16.70 6.28 7.31
N MET A 299 -17.34 5.31 7.95
CA MET A 299 -17.26 3.91 7.51
C MET A 299 -18.30 3.65 6.44
N LEU A 300 -17.85 3.15 5.29
CA LEU A 300 -18.74 2.77 4.19
C LEU A 300 -19.60 1.58 4.60
N THR A 301 -20.90 1.65 4.32
CA THR A 301 -21.89 0.63 4.68
C THR A 301 -22.07 -0.46 3.61
N LYS A 302 -21.33 -0.36 2.50
CA LYS A 302 -21.19 -1.36 1.45
C LYS A 302 -19.76 -1.47 0.98
N GLU A 303 -19.40 -2.57 0.35
CA GLU A 303 -18.12 -2.69 -0.36
C GLU A 303 -18.15 -1.85 -1.65
N LEU A 304 -16.98 -1.29 -2.00
CA LEU A 304 -16.81 -0.58 -3.27
C LEU A 304 -16.87 -1.56 -4.43
N ASP A 305 -17.64 -1.21 -5.48
CA ASP A 305 -17.89 -2.09 -6.60
C ASP A 305 -17.48 -1.47 -7.93
N HIS A 306 -17.06 -2.35 -8.86
CA HIS A 306 -16.74 -1.99 -10.24
C HIS A 306 -17.97 -1.60 -11.04
N ASP A 307 -19.09 -2.30 -10.85
CA ASP A 307 -20.33 -2.05 -11.60
C ASP A 307 -20.96 -0.71 -11.24
N ASP A 308 -20.73 -0.25 -9.99
CA ASP A 308 -21.11 1.11 -9.54
C ASP A 308 -20.11 2.18 -10.02
N GLY A 309 -19.05 1.81 -10.72
CA GLY A 309 -18.02 2.72 -11.22
C GLY A 309 -17.11 3.30 -10.13
N GLU A 310 -17.14 2.75 -8.92
CA GLU A 310 -16.37 3.22 -7.75
C GLU A 310 -14.90 2.77 -7.80
N VAL A 311 -14.67 1.61 -8.42
CA VAL A 311 -13.33 1.07 -8.69
C VAL A 311 -13.18 0.69 -10.15
N THR A 312 -11.94 0.54 -10.61
CA THR A 312 -11.64 -0.01 -11.94
C THR A 312 -11.80 -1.53 -11.95
N ALA A 313 -11.76 -2.16 -13.14
CA ALA A 313 -11.72 -3.62 -13.27
C ALA A 313 -10.52 -4.27 -12.53
N THR A 314 -9.47 -3.50 -12.26
CA THR A 314 -8.30 -3.90 -11.46
C THR A 314 -8.39 -3.44 -10.01
N MET A 315 -9.60 -3.15 -9.50
CA MET A 315 -9.90 -2.73 -8.13
C MET A 315 -9.19 -1.44 -7.66
N LYS A 316 -8.74 -0.58 -8.58
CA LYS A 316 -8.21 0.74 -8.23
C LYS A 316 -9.36 1.72 -8.00
N VAL A 317 -9.33 2.44 -6.88
CA VAL A 317 -10.32 3.46 -6.52
C VAL A 317 -10.39 4.56 -7.57
N ARG A 318 -11.61 4.89 -8.00
CA ARG A 318 -11.90 6.06 -8.83
C ARG A 318 -12.34 7.21 -7.94
N ARG A 319 -11.38 7.98 -7.44
CA ARG A 319 -11.59 9.04 -6.45
C ARG A 319 -12.72 10.01 -6.84
N SER A 320 -12.77 10.45 -8.09
CA SER A 320 -13.82 11.37 -8.57
C SER A 320 -15.23 10.75 -8.48
N SER A 321 -15.37 9.46 -8.76
CA SER A 321 -16.63 8.73 -8.61
C SER A 321 -17.03 8.61 -7.15
N ILE A 322 -16.09 8.20 -6.29
CA ILE A 322 -16.30 8.10 -4.83
C ILE A 322 -16.77 9.44 -4.26
N TYR A 323 -16.09 10.52 -4.59
CA TYR A 323 -16.47 11.87 -4.09
C TYR A 323 -17.87 12.28 -4.52
N LYS A 324 -18.29 11.88 -5.72
CA LYS A 324 -19.64 12.16 -6.22
C LYS A 324 -20.68 11.30 -5.51
N THR A 325 -20.40 10.01 -5.37
CA THR A 325 -21.33 9.04 -4.76
C THR A 325 -21.55 9.34 -3.27
N TYR A 326 -20.48 9.65 -2.54
CA TYR A 326 -20.51 9.86 -1.08
C TYR A 326 -20.42 11.33 -0.69
N ALA A 327 -20.92 12.23 -1.53
CA ALA A 327 -20.84 13.68 -1.29
C ALA A 327 -21.52 14.10 0.03
N ALA A 328 -22.65 13.49 0.39
CA ALA A 328 -23.38 13.81 1.62
C ALA A 328 -22.60 13.41 2.88
N GLU A 329 -22.01 12.22 2.88
CA GLU A 329 -21.18 11.67 3.95
C GLU A 329 -19.89 12.50 4.11
N ILE A 330 -19.28 12.88 2.99
CA ILE A 330 -18.11 13.76 2.96
C ILE A 330 -18.43 15.10 3.60
N GLU A 331 -19.52 15.76 3.19
CA GLU A 331 -19.90 17.04 3.81
C GLU A 331 -20.24 16.92 5.30
N ALA A 332 -20.80 15.79 5.72
CA ALA A 332 -21.07 15.53 7.14
C ALA A 332 -19.79 15.44 8.01
N LEU A 333 -18.64 15.04 7.43
CA LEU A 333 -17.37 15.02 8.14
C LEU A 333 -16.91 16.43 8.58
N TYR A 334 -17.30 17.49 7.85
CA TYR A 334 -16.79 18.86 8.01
C TYR A 334 -17.77 19.81 8.69
N ARG A 335 -18.96 19.31 9.06
CA ARG A 335 -19.94 20.03 9.88
C ARG A 335 -19.66 20.08 11.37
#